data_28d482997e5e14e7b78bca429f26422e
#
_entry.id   28d482997e5e14e7b78bca429f26422e
#
_cell.length_a   1.000
_cell.length_b   1.000
_cell.length_c   1.000
_cell.angle_alpha   90.00
_cell.angle_beta   90.00
_cell.angle_gamma   90.00
#
_symmetry.space_group_name_H-M   'P 1'
#
loop_
_entity.id
_entity.type
_entity.pdbx_description
1 polymer ?
#
loop_
_entity_poly.entity_id
_entity_poly.type
_entity_poly.pdbx_seq_one_letter_code
_entity_poly.pdbx_strand_id
1 'polypeptide(L)'
;MKLRTIRLAIIVLVLLVGGIIFLVISIKQKAEFNAPRKNLETVTVDELREGVFVEGDIYELWSEFAYTEESKSTLGVEHDKKTTDRYFALPLEYSFYEGSPMFVAVCTRNSSEISKMRTMAKEADNYYKNGTELSTSIHLVGKVQALKGEYLDFFREYVAYQFDISEAEAEQLYTPYVIRSWKEDNSTPGIIIGAVMAALGLAGTAIFVVTLVKAKRGC
;
A
#
# COMPACT_ATOMS: atom_id res chain seq x y z
N MET A 1 -34.55 -29.50 -16.54
CA MET A 1 -33.06 -29.44 -16.50
C MET A 1 -32.58 -30.15 -15.25
N LYS A 2 -31.65 -31.13 -15.35
CA LYS A 2 -31.22 -31.89 -14.14
C LYS A 2 -30.39 -31.00 -13.22
N LEU A 3 -30.55 -31.12 -11.91
CA LEU A 3 -29.88 -30.33 -10.87
C LEU A 3 -28.34 -30.24 -11.08
N ARG A 4 -27.73 -31.30 -11.59
CA ARG A 4 -26.30 -31.36 -11.95
C ARG A 4 -25.93 -30.34 -13.05
N THR A 5 -26.79 -30.15 -14.05
CA THR A 5 -26.56 -29.21 -15.17
C THR A 5 -26.58 -27.75 -14.69
N ILE A 6 -27.48 -27.43 -13.74
CA ILE A 6 -27.54 -26.09 -13.13
C ILE A 6 -26.28 -25.78 -12.32
N ARG A 7 -25.85 -26.75 -11.49
CA ARG A 7 -24.61 -26.60 -10.69
C ARG A 7 -23.40 -26.39 -11.58
N LEU A 8 -23.26 -27.16 -12.65
CA LEU A 8 -22.15 -27.02 -13.59
C LEU A 8 -22.17 -25.65 -14.27
N ALA A 9 -23.33 -25.18 -14.71
CA ALA A 9 -23.46 -23.84 -15.32
C ALA A 9 -23.06 -22.73 -14.36
N ILE A 10 -23.42 -22.82 -13.07
CA ILE A 10 -23.02 -21.84 -12.06
C ILE A 10 -21.51 -21.85 -11.86
N ILE A 11 -20.88 -23.03 -11.74
CA ILE A 11 -19.41 -23.14 -11.58
C ILE A 11 -18.68 -22.51 -12.78
N VAL A 12 -19.11 -22.83 -14.00
CA VAL A 12 -18.53 -22.30 -15.23
C VAL A 12 -18.67 -20.77 -15.28
N LEU A 13 -19.84 -20.24 -14.90
CA LEU A 13 -20.08 -18.79 -14.85
C LEU A 13 -19.20 -18.11 -13.82
N VAL A 14 -19.07 -18.68 -12.62
CA VAL A 14 -18.20 -18.14 -11.54
C VAL A 14 -16.74 -18.14 -11.98
N LEU A 15 -16.26 -19.20 -12.63
CA LEU A 15 -14.89 -19.25 -13.14
C LEU A 15 -14.66 -18.19 -14.23
N LEU A 16 -15.61 -18.02 -15.15
CA LEU A 16 -15.48 -17.05 -16.24
C LEU A 16 -15.49 -15.62 -15.71
N VAL A 17 -16.53 -15.25 -14.97
CA VAL A 17 -16.71 -13.87 -14.46
C VAL A 17 -15.65 -13.56 -13.42
N GLY A 18 -15.41 -14.45 -12.46
CA GLY A 18 -14.38 -14.29 -11.44
C GLY A 18 -12.98 -14.21 -12.05
N GLY A 19 -12.67 -15.06 -13.04
CA GLY A 19 -11.41 -15.01 -13.75
C GLY A 19 -11.18 -13.70 -14.50
N ILE A 20 -12.19 -13.17 -15.18
CA ILE A 20 -12.11 -11.89 -15.87
C ILE A 20 -11.90 -10.74 -14.87
N ILE A 21 -12.67 -10.69 -13.79
CA ILE A 21 -12.53 -9.64 -12.76
C ILE A 21 -11.12 -9.67 -12.16
N PHE A 22 -10.64 -10.87 -11.79
CA PHE A 22 -9.33 -11.04 -11.20
C PHE A 22 -8.21 -10.64 -12.16
N LEU A 23 -8.35 -11.00 -13.45
CA LEU A 23 -7.41 -10.63 -14.51
C LEU A 23 -7.34 -9.10 -14.68
N VAL A 24 -8.48 -8.42 -14.76
CA VAL A 24 -8.56 -6.96 -14.91
C VAL A 24 -7.91 -6.26 -13.72
N ILE A 25 -8.21 -6.69 -12.49
CA ILE A 25 -7.60 -6.12 -11.27
C ILE A 25 -6.07 -6.30 -11.30
N SER A 26 -5.60 -7.50 -11.67
CA SER A 26 -4.17 -7.79 -11.69
C SER A 26 -3.42 -7.03 -12.80
N ILE A 27 -4.03 -6.86 -13.97
CA ILE A 27 -3.46 -6.02 -15.06
C ILE A 27 -3.38 -4.55 -14.59
N LYS A 28 -4.42 -4.05 -13.94
CA LYS A 28 -4.41 -2.68 -13.38
C LYS A 28 -3.31 -2.51 -12.35
N GLN A 29 -3.14 -3.45 -11.42
CA GLN A 29 -2.05 -3.44 -10.44
C GLN A 29 -0.67 -3.45 -11.11
N LYS A 30 -0.50 -4.25 -12.20
CA LYS A 30 0.74 -4.27 -12.98
C LYS A 30 1.03 -2.94 -13.65
N ALA A 31 0.02 -2.31 -14.23
CA ALA A 31 0.15 -0.99 -14.85
C ALA A 31 0.51 0.07 -13.81
N GLU A 32 -0.12 0.03 -12.64
CA GLU A 32 0.20 0.93 -11.52
C GLU A 32 1.64 0.72 -11.02
N PHE A 33 2.08 -0.54 -10.87
CA PHE A 33 3.44 -0.86 -10.44
C PHE A 33 4.51 -0.36 -11.42
N ASN A 34 4.21 -0.37 -12.72
CA ASN A 34 5.09 0.12 -13.78
C ASN A 34 4.90 1.62 -14.10
N ALA A 35 4.06 2.33 -13.33
CA ALA A 35 3.88 3.78 -13.53
C ALA A 35 5.20 4.54 -13.32
N PRO A 36 5.39 5.69 -14.01
CA PRO A 36 6.54 6.54 -13.78
C PRO A 36 6.66 6.93 -12.31
N ARG A 37 7.86 6.85 -11.76
CA ARG A 37 8.15 7.17 -10.36
C ARG A 37 8.90 8.49 -10.27
N LYS A 38 8.58 9.29 -9.27
CA LYS A 38 9.35 10.47 -8.93
C LYS A 38 10.49 10.07 -8.01
N ASN A 39 11.63 10.70 -8.17
CA ASN A 39 12.77 10.47 -7.28
C ASN A 39 12.47 11.07 -5.90
N LEU A 40 12.47 10.21 -4.88
CA LEU A 40 12.16 10.61 -3.50
C LEU A 40 13.22 11.55 -2.91
N GLU A 41 14.46 11.45 -3.36
CA GLU A 41 15.55 12.32 -2.91
C GLU A 41 15.38 13.80 -3.35
N THR A 42 14.65 14.04 -4.45
CA THR A 42 14.48 15.38 -5.02
C THR A 42 13.05 15.86 -5.06
N VAL A 43 12.10 15.04 -4.61
CA VAL A 43 10.68 15.36 -4.64
C VAL A 43 10.37 16.54 -3.71
N THR A 44 9.52 17.45 -4.18
CA THR A 44 8.99 18.54 -3.38
C THR A 44 7.58 18.25 -2.90
N VAL A 45 7.11 18.99 -1.88
CA VAL A 45 5.75 18.87 -1.34
C VAL A 45 4.69 19.04 -2.42
N ASP A 46 4.85 20.00 -3.33
CA ASP A 46 3.90 20.28 -4.41
C ASP A 46 3.77 19.15 -5.43
N GLU A 47 4.75 18.27 -5.46
CA GLU A 47 4.79 17.12 -6.33
C GLU A 47 4.15 15.86 -5.71
N LEU A 48 4.00 15.85 -4.37
CA LEU A 48 3.34 14.76 -3.65
C LEU A 48 1.82 14.93 -3.77
N ARG A 49 1.20 14.04 -4.55
CA ARG A 49 -0.24 13.98 -4.74
C ARG A 49 -0.72 12.54 -4.65
N GLU A 50 -1.96 12.34 -4.26
CA GLU A 50 -2.55 11.01 -4.20
C GLU A 50 -2.42 10.26 -5.53
N GLY A 51 -1.90 9.04 -5.47
CA GLY A 51 -1.67 8.19 -6.64
C GLY A 51 -0.28 8.28 -7.27
N VAL A 52 0.52 9.28 -6.93
CA VAL A 52 1.90 9.39 -7.40
C VAL A 52 2.74 8.27 -6.82
N PHE A 53 3.63 7.69 -7.64
CA PHE A 53 4.64 6.74 -7.19
C PHE A 53 5.96 7.46 -6.97
N VAL A 54 6.64 7.10 -5.89
CA VAL A 54 7.96 7.61 -5.53
C VAL A 54 8.93 6.46 -5.33
N GLU A 55 10.20 6.70 -5.62
CA GLU A 55 11.30 5.75 -5.43
C GLU A 55 12.58 6.51 -5.13
N GLY A 56 13.37 6.03 -4.19
CA GLY A 56 14.68 6.61 -3.87
C GLY A 56 15.22 6.07 -2.57
N ASP A 57 16.47 6.43 -2.29
CA ASP A 57 17.12 6.10 -1.04
C ASP A 57 16.83 7.20 -0.01
N ILE A 58 16.44 6.80 1.18
CA ILE A 58 16.28 7.68 2.32
C ILE A 58 17.37 7.39 3.34
N TYR A 59 17.97 8.44 3.88
CA TYR A 59 19.10 8.38 4.81
C TYR A 59 18.72 8.90 6.19
N GLU A 60 17.65 9.67 6.29
CA GLU A 60 17.12 10.20 7.54
C GLU A 60 15.65 9.86 7.67
N LEU A 61 15.24 9.45 8.85
CA LEU A 61 13.86 9.19 9.19
C LEU A 61 13.66 9.50 10.67
N TRP A 62 12.58 10.20 10.98
CA TRP A 62 12.25 10.53 12.35
C TRP A 62 11.36 9.46 12.98
N SER A 63 11.13 9.54 14.28
CA SER A 63 10.52 8.48 15.08
C SER A 63 9.15 8.03 14.57
N GLU A 64 8.81 6.81 14.94
CA GLU A 64 7.47 6.25 14.75
C GLU A 64 6.45 7.08 15.55
N PHE A 65 5.42 7.59 14.88
CA PHE A 65 4.39 8.41 15.51
C PHE A 65 3.03 7.70 15.64
N ALA A 66 2.79 6.65 14.84
CA ALA A 66 1.55 5.89 14.89
C ALA A 66 1.74 4.44 14.43
N TYR A 67 0.78 3.60 14.81
CA TYR A 67 0.71 2.22 14.33
C TYR A 67 -0.75 1.75 14.25
N THR A 68 -1.02 0.75 13.42
CA THR A 68 -2.31 0.09 13.32
C THR A 68 -2.29 -1.23 14.08
N GLU A 69 -3.31 -1.49 14.88
CA GLU A 69 -3.55 -2.80 15.48
C GLU A 69 -4.73 -3.49 14.81
N GLU A 70 -4.51 -4.70 14.32
CA GLU A 70 -5.60 -5.59 13.86
C GLU A 70 -5.93 -6.58 14.98
N SER A 71 -7.17 -6.55 15.46
CA SER A 71 -7.69 -7.58 16.36
C SER A 71 -8.54 -8.59 15.57
N LYS A 72 -8.31 -9.89 15.80
CA LYS A 72 -9.22 -10.93 15.30
C LYS A 72 -10.26 -11.22 16.38
N SER A 73 -11.52 -10.95 16.06
CA SER A 73 -12.64 -11.34 16.92
C SER A 73 -13.30 -12.61 16.37
N THR A 74 -13.40 -13.64 17.20
CA THR A 74 -14.18 -14.85 16.88
C THR A 74 -15.25 -14.98 17.97
N LEU A 75 -16.52 -14.96 17.58
CA LEU A 75 -17.69 -15.05 18.49
C LEU A 75 -17.70 -13.97 19.59
N GLY A 76 -17.21 -12.75 19.29
CA GLY A 76 -17.22 -11.64 20.25
C GLY A 76 -16.06 -11.66 21.26
N VAL A 77 -15.14 -12.61 21.17
CA VAL A 77 -13.91 -12.64 21.97
C VAL A 77 -12.75 -12.14 21.11
N GLU A 78 -12.08 -11.08 21.57
CA GLU A 78 -10.87 -10.56 20.91
C GLU A 78 -9.72 -11.54 21.14
N HIS A 79 -9.13 -12.00 20.03
CA HIS A 79 -7.93 -12.81 20.01
C HIS A 79 -6.81 -12.02 19.32
N ASP A 80 -5.59 -12.13 19.86
CA ASP A 80 -4.31 -11.69 19.30
C ASP A 80 -4.35 -10.35 18.55
N LYS A 81 -4.11 -9.26 19.26
CA LYS A 81 -3.81 -7.97 18.63
C LYS A 81 -2.47 -8.05 17.90
N LYS A 82 -2.50 -7.88 16.59
CA LYS A 82 -1.30 -7.83 15.77
C LYS A 82 -1.12 -6.42 15.23
N THR A 83 -0.01 -5.78 15.57
CA THR A 83 0.38 -4.53 14.94
C THR A 83 0.75 -4.79 13.49
N THR A 84 0.16 -4.06 12.58
CA THR A 84 0.34 -4.26 11.13
C THR A 84 1.07 -3.12 10.47
N ASP A 85 0.49 -1.93 10.41
CA ASP A 85 1.12 -0.77 9.79
C ASP A 85 1.92 0.02 10.83
N ARG A 86 3.07 0.58 10.42
CA ARG A 86 3.88 1.51 11.21
C ARG A 86 4.10 2.78 10.42
N TYR A 87 3.96 3.92 11.07
CA TYR A 87 4.04 5.24 10.48
C TYR A 87 5.22 6.00 11.06
N PHE A 88 6.05 6.53 10.18
CA PHE A 88 7.26 7.30 10.49
C PHE A 88 7.21 8.65 9.81
N ALA A 89 7.91 9.64 10.34
CA ALA A 89 8.04 10.95 9.73
C ALA A 89 9.31 11.04 8.89
N LEU A 90 9.18 11.39 7.60
CA LEU A 90 10.29 11.59 6.67
C LEU A 90 10.45 13.07 6.38
N PRO A 91 11.58 13.69 6.73
CA PRO A 91 11.89 15.04 6.28
C PRO A 91 12.13 15.06 4.77
N LEU A 92 11.61 16.07 4.09
CA LEU A 92 11.80 16.27 2.65
C LEU A 92 12.97 17.22 2.43
N GLU A 93 14.05 16.75 1.82
CA GLU A 93 15.30 17.46 1.66
C GLU A 93 15.17 18.79 0.87
N TYR A 94 14.22 18.85 -0.06
CA TYR A 94 13.98 19.99 -0.94
C TYR A 94 12.71 20.79 -0.64
N SER A 95 12.15 20.63 0.54
CA SER A 95 10.93 21.33 0.93
C SER A 95 11.07 21.91 2.34
N PHE A 96 11.11 23.25 2.40
CA PHE A 96 11.29 23.99 3.65
C PHE A 96 10.17 25.01 3.86
N TYR A 97 9.80 25.22 5.09
CA TYR A 97 8.97 26.31 5.54
C TYR A 97 9.71 27.07 6.66
N GLU A 98 10.00 28.36 6.44
CA GLU A 98 10.76 29.23 7.38
C GLU A 98 12.08 28.61 7.88
N GLY A 99 12.78 27.86 7.01
CA GLY A 99 14.06 27.22 7.33
C GLY A 99 13.96 25.86 8.02
N SER A 100 12.76 25.40 8.35
CA SER A 100 12.51 24.05 8.86
C SER A 100 12.13 23.09 7.74
N PRO A 101 12.60 21.82 7.76
CA PRO A 101 12.22 20.84 6.76
C PRO A 101 10.72 20.54 6.87
N MET A 102 10.09 20.34 5.72
CA MET A 102 8.71 19.83 5.68
C MET A 102 8.71 18.29 5.74
N PHE A 103 7.67 17.72 6.28
CA PHE A 103 7.55 16.30 6.54
C PHE A 103 6.46 15.63 5.70
N VAL A 104 6.70 14.36 5.36
CA VAL A 104 5.69 13.44 4.85
C VAL A 104 5.68 12.17 5.70
N ALA A 105 4.51 11.59 5.91
CA ALA A 105 4.42 10.29 6.58
C ALA A 105 4.91 9.16 5.66
N VAL A 106 5.59 8.17 6.23
CA VAL A 106 5.94 6.91 5.56
C VAL A 106 5.31 5.77 6.32
N CYS A 107 4.67 4.84 5.61
CA CYS A 107 3.97 3.70 6.20
C CYS A 107 4.44 2.39 5.58
N THR A 108 4.74 1.40 6.43
CA THR A 108 5.09 0.04 5.99
C THR A 108 4.53 -1.03 6.91
N ARG A 109 4.28 -2.22 6.33
CA ARG A 109 3.95 -3.48 7.05
C ARG A 109 5.11 -4.46 7.07
N ASN A 110 6.16 -4.19 6.33
CA ASN A 110 7.27 -5.10 6.18
C ASN A 110 8.16 -5.06 7.43
N SER A 111 8.27 -6.18 8.15
CA SER A 111 9.04 -6.27 9.40
C SER A 111 10.51 -5.90 9.24
N SER A 112 11.11 -6.24 8.10
CA SER A 112 12.51 -5.91 7.81
C SER A 112 12.69 -4.39 7.58
N GLU A 113 11.73 -3.74 6.89
CA GLU A 113 11.72 -2.29 6.73
C GLU A 113 11.47 -1.58 8.07
N ILE A 114 10.49 -2.04 8.85
CA ILE A 114 10.22 -1.50 10.19
C ILE A 114 11.47 -1.52 11.06
N SER A 115 12.20 -2.64 11.05
CA SER A 115 13.45 -2.76 11.83
C SER A 115 14.49 -1.73 11.39
N LYS A 116 14.70 -1.59 10.06
CA LYS A 116 15.64 -0.59 9.51
C LYS A 116 15.18 0.84 9.80
N MET A 117 13.92 1.15 9.59
CA MET A 117 13.36 2.48 9.85
C MET A 117 13.49 2.89 11.33
N ARG A 118 13.30 1.95 12.25
CA ARG A 118 13.57 2.19 13.68
C ARG A 118 15.03 2.44 13.99
N THR A 119 15.95 1.76 13.28
CA THR A 119 17.38 2.02 13.42
C THR A 119 17.70 3.43 12.91
N MET A 120 17.22 3.81 11.74
CA MET A 120 17.39 5.14 11.17
C MET A 120 16.85 6.24 12.10
N ALA A 121 15.65 6.04 12.68
CA ALA A 121 15.07 6.98 13.63
C ALA A 121 15.94 7.17 14.88
N LYS A 122 16.55 6.10 15.39
CA LYS A 122 17.51 6.19 16.50
C LYS A 122 18.81 6.89 16.11
N GLU A 123 19.30 6.64 14.89
CA GLU A 123 20.49 7.32 14.36
C GLU A 123 20.22 8.82 14.19
N ALA A 124 19.04 9.20 13.64
CA ALA A 124 18.65 10.60 13.54
C ALA A 124 18.57 11.29 14.91
N ASP A 125 17.96 10.66 15.90
CA ASP A 125 17.91 11.18 17.27
C ASP A 125 19.32 11.36 17.86
N ASN A 126 20.23 10.42 17.64
CA ASN A 126 21.62 10.53 18.06
C ASN A 126 22.42 11.59 17.30
N TYR A 127 22.14 11.75 16.00
CA TYR A 127 22.74 12.80 15.17
C TYR A 127 22.43 14.20 15.73
N TYR A 128 21.16 14.47 15.99
CA TYR A 128 20.74 15.78 16.52
C TYR A 128 21.19 16.02 17.97
N LYS A 129 21.34 14.98 18.78
CA LYS A 129 21.79 15.10 20.18
C LYS A 129 23.30 15.15 20.34
N ASN A 130 24.02 14.36 19.57
CA ASN A 130 25.42 14.05 19.82
C ASN A 130 26.33 14.26 18.59
N GLY A 131 25.79 14.61 17.42
CA GLY A 131 26.53 14.79 16.17
C GLY A 131 27.08 13.48 15.57
N THR A 132 26.48 12.33 15.89
CA THR A 132 26.87 11.03 15.31
C THR A 132 26.41 10.92 13.85
N GLU A 133 27.24 10.32 12.99
CA GLU A 133 26.91 10.16 11.58
C GLU A 133 25.70 9.23 11.36
N LEU A 134 24.89 9.54 10.35
CA LEU A 134 23.85 8.65 9.83
C LEU A 134 24.49 7.58 8.97
N SER A 135 24.25 6.32 9.27
CA SER A 135 24.91 5.19 8.60
C SER A 135 23.94 4.24 7.90
N THR A 136 22.70 4.22 8.34
CA THR A 136 21.66 3.34 7.81
C THR A 136 20.87 4.05 6.72
N SER A 137 20.66 3.38 5.60
CA SER A 137 19.76 3.84 4.53
C SER A 137 18.78 2.75 4.13
N ILE A 138 17.67 3.15 3.54
CA ILE A 138 16.67 2.24 2.98
C ILE A 138 16.22 2.73 1.60
N HIS A 139 16.22 1.82 0.64
CA HIS A 139 15.59 2.06 -0.66
C HIS A 139 14.08 1.90 -0.51
N LEU A 140 13.35 3.00 -0.65
CA LEU A 140 11.90 3.04 -0.54
C LEU A 140 11.26 3.15 -1.92
N VAL A 141 10.34 2.25 -2.20
CA VAL A 141 9.40 2.34 -3.30
C VAL A 141 8.02 2.45 -2.69
N GLY A 142 7.25 3.47 -3.06
CA GLY A 142 5.96 3.68 -2.44
C GLY A 142 4.96 4.41 -3.31
N LYS A 143 3.70 4.31 -2.93
CA LYS A 143 2.58 5.06 -3.52
C LYS A 143 2.11 6.11 -2.52
N VAL A 144 1.97 7.33 -2.98
CA VAL A 144 1.42 8.43 -2.18
C VAL A 144 -0.09 8.23 -2.03
N GLN A 145 -0.56 8.31 -0.81
CA GLN A 145 -1.98 8.23 -0.44
C GLN A 145 -2.32 9.38 0.50
N ALA A 146 -3.59 9.78 0.56
CA ALA A 146 -4.02 10.76 1.55
C ALA A 146 -3.92 10.16 2.96
N LEU A 147 -3.26 10.86 3.89
CA LEU A 147 -3.29 10.56 5.32
C LEU A 147 -4.58 11.14 5.89
N LYS A 148 -5.40 10.33 6.57
CA LYS A 148 -6.76 10.73 7.00
C LYS A 148 -7.07 10.27 8.42
N GLY A 149 -8.07 10.96 9.02
CA GLY A 149 -8.58 10.59 10.34
C GLY A 149 -7.54 10.71 11.43
N GLU A 150 -7.58 9.82 12.40
CA GLU A 150 -6.70 9.82 13.58
C GLU A 150 -5.20 9.82 13.26
N TYR A 151 -4.79 9.20 12.13
CA TYR A 151 -3.37 9.19 11.73
C TYR A 151 -2.87 10.55 11.28
N LEU A 152 -3.73 11.39 10.69
CA LEU A 152 -3.41 12.77 10.37
C LEU A 152 -3.29 13.61 11.65
N ASP A 153 -4.19 13.38 12.60
CA ASP A 153 -4.15 14.06 13.90
C ASP A 153 -2.88 13.68 14.68
N PHE A 154 -2.55 12.38 14.76
CA PHE A 154 -1.29 11.93 15.38
C PHE A 154 -0.05 12.50 14.68
N PHE A 155 -0.07 12.65 13.36
CA PHE A 155 1.05 13.25 12.65
C PHE A 155 1.21 14.72 12.96
N ARG A 156 0.11 15.47 13.02
CA ARG A 156 0.09 16.89 13.42
C ARG A 156 0.60 17.07 14.83
N GLU A 157 0.06 16.32 15.80
CA GLU A 157 0.50 16.34 17.19
C GLU A 157 1.99 15.99 17.32
N TYR A 158 2.46 14.99 16.57
CA TYR A 158 3.86 14.60 16.56
C TYR A 158 4.76 15.73 16.06
N VAL A 159 4.44 16.38 14.93
CA VAL A 159 5.21 17.51 14.40
C VAL A 159 5.18 18.70 15.38
N ALA A 160 4.02 19.02 15.92
CA ALA A 160 3.89 20.08 16.93
C ALA A 160 4.79 19.83 18.15
N TYR A 161 4.81 18.61 18.67
CA TYR A 161 5.66 18.19 19.77
C TYR A 161 7.16 18.28 19.45
N GLN A 162 7.57 17.84 18.26
CA GLN A 162 9.00 17.83 17.88
C GLN A 162 9.60 19.24 17.77
N PHE A 163 8.79 20.23 17.39
CA PHE A 163 9.24 21.60 17.21
C PHE A 163 8.84 22.54 18.35
N ASP A 164 8.14 22.04 19.37
CA ASP A 164 7.60 22.84 20.50
C ASP A 164 6.75 24.03 20.02
N ILE A 165 5.84 23.74 19.05
CA ILE A 165 4.94 24.72 18.44
C ILE A 165 3.48 24.29 18.58
N SER A 166 2.56 25.20 18.27
CA SER A 166 1.13 24.85 18.23
C SER A 166 0.79 23.93 17.05
N GLU A 167 -0.30 23.16 17.17
CA GLU A 167 -0.79 22.31 16.07
C GLU A 167 -1.12 23.13 14.80
N ALA A 168 -1.59 24.38 14.96
CA ALA A 168 -1.88 25.26 13.82
C ALA A 168 -0.61 25.67 13.06
N GLU A 169 0.49 25.90 13.78
CA GLU A 169 1.81 26.17 13.15
C GLU A 169 2.39 24.90 12.54
N ALA A 170 2.19 23.74 13.17
CA ALA A 170 2.64 22.47 12.66
C ALA A 170 2.04 22.11 11.28
N GLU A 171 0.82 22.58 10.97
CA GLU A 171 0.19 22.39 9.65
C GLU A 171 1.01 22.93 8.49
N GLN A 172 1.93 23.85 8.72
CA GLN A 172 2.84 24.41 7.72
C GLN A 172 4.08 23.52 7.48
N LEU A 173 4.35 22.59 8.39
CA LEU A 173 5.57 21.77 8.39
C LEU A 173 5.36 20.36 7.88
N TYR A 174 4.14 19.95 7.55
CA TYR A 174 3.89 18.62 6.99
C TYR A 174 2.89 18.64 5.83
N THR A 175 2.90 17.58 5.06
CA THR A 175 1.90 17.33 4.03
C THR A 175 0.88 16.28 4.49
N PRO A 176 -0.44 16.43 4.16
CA PRO A 176 -1.47 15.46 4.55
C PRO A 176 -1.42 14.18 3.69
N TYR A 177 -0.22 13.72 3.38
CA TYR A 177 0.01 12.51 2.61
C TYR A 177 0.86 11.50 3.36
N VAL A 178 0.73 10.25 2.96
CA VAL A 178 1.56 9.14 3.40
C VAL A 178 2.12 8.40 2.20
N ILE A 179 3.41 8.11 2.22
CA ILE A 179 4.06 7.22 1.27
C ILE A 179 3.94 5.81 1.82
N ARG A 180 3.03 5.02 1.24
CA ARG A 180 2.87 3.61 1.62
C ARG A 180 3.88 2.77 0.85
N SER A 181 4.78 2.09 1.56
CA SER A 181 5.76 1.18 0.97
C SER A 181 5.09 0.10 0.11
N TRP A 182 5.61 -0.10 -1.09
CA TRP A 182 5.09 -1.05 -2.06
C TRP A 182 6.25 -1.77 -2.76
N LYS A 183 6.75 -2.83 -2.13
CA LYS A 183 7.93 -3.56 -2.62
C LYS A 183 7.65 -4.68 -3.59
N GLU A 184 6.48 -5.30 -3.54
CA GLU A 184 6.23 -6.56 -4.25
C GLU A 184 5.22 -6.38 -5.38
N ASP A 185 5.66 -6.72 -6.59
CA ASP A 185 4.77 -6.92 -7.72
C ASP A 185 4.10 -8.30 -7.64
N ASN A 186 3.02 -8.36 -6.90
CA ASN A 186 2.18 -9.58 -6.81
C ASN A 186 1.16 -9.68 -7.96
N SER A 187 1.23 -8.82 -8.96
CA SER A 187 0.30 -8.80 -10.09
C SER A 187 0.52 -9.95 -11.07
N THR A 188 1.77 -10.36 -11.29
CA THR A 188 2.09 -11.43 -12.27
C THR A 188 1.43 -12.77 -11.94
N PRO A 189 1.51 -13.33 -10.70
CA PRO A 189 0.73 -14.51 -10.33
C PRO A 189 -0.78 -14.30 -10.50
N GLY A 190 -1.29 -13.12 -10.16
CA GLY A 190 -2.70 -12.77 -10.33
C GLY A 190 -3.16 -12.79 -11.79
N ILE A 191 -2.34 -12.28 -12.71
CA ILE A 191 -2.61 -12.32 -14.15
C ILE A 191 -2.69 -13.78 -14.63
N ILE A 192 -1.74 -14.64 -14.24
CA ILE A 192 -1.72 -16.05 -14.63
C ILE A 192 -2.97 -16.77 -14.10
N ILE A 193 -3.29 -16.62 -12.82
CA ILE A 193 -4.45 -17.26 -12.21
C ILE A 193 -5.75 -16.78 -12.88
N GLY A 194 -5.90 -15.48 -13.08
CA GLY A 194 -7.07 -14.89 -13.72
C GLY A 194 -7.24 -15.39 -15.17
N ALA A 195 -6.15 -15.47 -15.94
CA ALA A 195 -6.17 -15.99 -17.30
C ALA A 195 -6.55 -17.46 -17.35
N VAL A 196 -6.01 -18.30 -16.46
CA VAL A 196 -6.34 -19.73 -16.36
C VAL A 196 -7.82 -19.92 -16.00
N MET A 197 -8.33 -19.20 -15.01
CA MET A 197 -9.73 -19.26 -14.60
C MET A 197 -10.67 -18.83 -15.74
N ALA A 198 -10.37 -17.74 -16.42
CA ALA A 198 -11.16 -17.26 -17.56
C ALA A 198 -11.14 -18.28 -18.72
N ALA A 199 -9.99 -18.87 -19.06
CA ALA A 199 -9.87 -19.89 -20.09
C ALA A 199 -10.68 -21.15 -19.76
N LEU A 200 -10.64 -21.63 -18.52
CA LEU A 200 -11.45 -22.76 -18.06
C LEU A 200 -12.96 -22.44 -18.11
N GLY A 201 -13.34 -21.23 -17.73
CA GLY A 201 -14.71 -20.73 -17.83
C GLY A 201 -15.20 -20.70 -19.29
N LEU A 202 -14.38 -20.20 -20.23
CA LEU A 202 -14.70 -20.18 -21.67
C LEU A 202 -14.84 -21.59 -22.24
N ALA A 203 -13.90 -22.47 -21.95
CA ALA A 203 -13.96 -23.88 -22.40
C ALA A 203 -15.21 -24.59 -21.85
N GLY A 204 -15.51 -24.39 -20.54
CA GLY A 204 -16.72 -24.93 -19.92
C GLY A 204 -18.00 -24.40 -20.55
N THR A 205 -18.06 -23.11 -20.90
CA THR A 205 -19.20 -22.48 -21.61
C THR A 205 -19.37 -23.09 -22.98
N ALA A 206 -18.29 -23.27 -23.76
CA ALA A 206 -18.34 -23.87 -25.08
C ALA A 206 -18.87 -25.32 -25.02
N ILE A 207 -18.37 -26.16 -24.10
CA ILE A 207 -18.84 -27.53 -23.90
C ILE A 207 -20.32 -27.53 -23.51
N PHE A 208 -20.74 -26.63 -22.63
CA PHE A 208 -22.13 -26.52 -22.17
C PHE A 208 -23.06 -26.17 -23.33
N VAL A 209 -22.71 -25.19 -24.16
CA VAL A 209 -23.49 -24.78 -25.34
C VAL A 209 -23.60 -25.93 -26.35
N VAL A 210 -22.48 -26.61 -26.68
CA VAL A 210 -22.49 -27.77 -27.59
C VAL A 210 -23.41 -28.87 -27.06
N THR A 211 -23.37 -29.14 -25.76
CA THR A 211 -24.20 -30.17 -25.13
C THR A 211 -25.70 -29.84 -25.24
N LEU A 212 -26.05 -28.55 -24.98
CA LEU A 212 -27.44 -28.07 -25.12
C LEU A 212 -27.95 -28.16 -26.56
N VAL A 213 -27.12 -27.77 -27.55
CA VAL A 213 -27.47 -27.85 -28.98
C VAL A 213 -27.68 -29.30 -29.42
N LYS A 214 -26.79 -30.21 -28.99
CA LYS A 214 -26.96 -31.65 -29.28
C LYS A 214 -28.24 -32.25 -28.68
N ALA A 215 -28.52 -31.87 -27.42
CA ALA A 215 -29.75 -32.31 -26.76
C ALA A 215 -31.05 -31.83 -27.43
N LYS A 216 -31.02 -30.62 -28.05
CA LYS A 216 -32.16 -30.08 -28.79
C LYS A 216 -32.32 -30.70 -30.19
N ARG A 217 -31.23 -31.20 -30.81
CA ARG A 217 -31.26 -31.83 -32.14
C ARG A 217 -31.57 -33.32 -32.08
N GLY A 218 -31.47 -33.95 -30.92
CA GLY A 218 -31.78 -35.36 -30.72
C GLY A 218 -33.20 -35.64 -30.22
N CYS A 219 -34.04 -34.60 -30.10
CA CYS A 219 -35.49 -34.64 -29.99
C CYS A 219 -36.09 -34.19 -31.32
#